data_2bcc656324f96cd86a0e02ef4545f686
#
_entry.id   2bcc656324f96cd86a0e02ef4545f686
#
_cell.length_a   1.000
_cell.length_b   1.000
_cell.length_c   1.000
_cell.angle_alpha   90.00
_cell.angle_beta   90.00
_cell.angle_gamma   90.00
#
_symmetry.space_group_name_H-M   'P 1'
#
loop_
_entity.id
_entity.type
_entity.pdbx_description
1 polymer ?
#
loop_
_entity_poly.entity_id
_entity_poly.type
_entity_poly.pdbx_seq_one_letter_code
_entity_poly.pdbx_strand_id
1 'polypeptide(L)'
;MFRTSRTVIALGCLVSFVLASAAAAAGPKYEPKWESLDKRPCPQWFLDAKFGIFIHWGVYSVPSWGKKGEYAEWYWNRMYDKKPENVWWQFHKKYYGEQFDYMDLAPQFRAELFDADQWADIFARSGAKYVVPTSKHHEGFCLWPSAEASKTWGRPWNAVETGPKRDLMGELAAATRKRDMKFGFYYSLYEWYNPLWLADRKRYVDEHMTPQFKDAVTRYSPAIIFSDGEWDMPSQDWKSESLLAWLFNESPCKDEVVINDRWGKDCRHKHGGYWTTEYAAGLKDASHPWEESRGMGHSYGYNRAERIDDYKTAREFIMVLCDLVSRGGNLLLDIGPDGDGTIPVIMEQRLLEMGDWLKVNGEAIYGTRMAGRSCQWSEGKRPGQQFGEFMVKYNLMEQIGQKPKGEMAVKQAFFTQKPDALYAITPGWPGRELVLRDVKVPAGVKATMLGVPGELKCKLDGTTLTVTTPDLAPDAAPCRHAFVFKIAGGEAMAEK
;
A
#
# COMPACT_ATOMS: atom_id res chain seq x y z
N MET A 1 70.66 -0.55 63.89
CA MET A 1 70.07 -0.94 62.60
C MET A 1 68.62 -0.57 62.66
N PHE A 2 68.29 0.59 62.04
CA PHE A 2 66.92 1.12 62.11
C PHE A 2 66.20 0.71 60.87
N ARG A 3 65.01 0.06 60.96
CA ARG A 3 64.05 -0.17 59.90
C ARG A 3 62.92 0.86 60.02
N THR A 4 62.85 1.76 59.06
CA THR A 4 61.77 2.71 58.93
C THR A 4 60.60 2.12 58.11
N SER A 5 59.42 1.97 58.74
CA SER A 5 58.18 1.61 58.10
C SER A 5 57.57 2.85 57.41
N ARG A 6 57.30 2.79 56.09
CA ARG A 6 56.53 3.77 55.41
C ARG A 6 55.07 3.28 55.33
N THR A 7 54.18 4.03 55.96
CA THR A 7 52.72 3.85 55.84
C THR A 7 52.25 4.57 54.57
N VAL A 8 51.66 3.81 53.66
CA VAL A 8 50.96 4.36 52.44
C VAL A 8 49.47 4.50 52.78
N ILE A 9 48.98 5.75 52.81
CA ILE A 9 47.57 6.08 52.93
C ILE A 9 46.97 6.05 51.52
N ALA A 10 46.10 5.06 51.22
CA ALA A 10 45.33 5.01 49.99
C ALA A 10 44.05 5.82 50.17
N LEU A 11 43.92 6.94 49.45
CA LEU A 11 42.73 7.77 49.36
C LEU A 11 41.76 7.13 48.34
N GLY A 12 40.74 6.46 48.79
CA GLY A 12 39.69 5.89 47.93
C GLY A 12 38.68 6.97 47.51
N CYS A 13 38.71 7.41 46.29
CA CYS A 13 37.61 8.20 45.69
C CYS A 13 36.43 7.28 45.38
N LEU A 14 35.36 7.36 46.17
CA LEU A 14 34.06 6.81 45.81
C LEU A 14 33.42 7.69 44.75
N VAL A 15 33.41 7.24 43.50
CA VAL A 15 32.60 7.84 42.41
C VAL A 15 31.21 7.19 42.50
N SER A 16 30.24 7.93 43.02
CA SER A 16 28.85 7.53 43.02
C SER A 16 28.29 7.74 41.63
N PHE A 17 28.10 6.67 40.86
CA PHE A 17 27.31 6.69 39.61
C PHE A 17 25.84 6.83 39.95
N VAL A 18 25.27 8.02 39.80
CA VAL A 18 23.84 8.23 39.77
C VAL A 18 23.34 7.74 38.41
N LEU A 19 22.80 6.51 38.38
CA LEU A 19 22.01 6.03 37.26
C LEU A 19 20.70 6.83 37.24
N ALA A 20 20.66 7.91 36.43
CA ALA A 20 19.42 8.53 36.05
C ALA A 20 18.71 7.57 35.09
N SER A 21 17.78 6.77 35.60
CA SER A 21 16.80 6.08 34.78
C SER A 21 15.93 7.16 34.13
N ALA A 22 16.17 7.43 32.85
CA ALA A 22 15.23 8.18 32.04
C ALA A 22 13.94 7.35 31.98
N ALA A 23 12.96 7.71 32.81
CA ALA A 23 11.60 7.22 32.62
C ALA A 23 11.18 7.66 31.21
N ALA A 24 11.07 6.72 30.28
CA ALA A 24 10.46 6.98 28.99
C ALA A 24 9.09 7.58 29.28
N ALA A 25 8.85 8.80 28.86
CA ALA A 25 7.55 9.44 29.00
C ALA A 25 6.52 8.51 28.34
N ALA A 26 5.56 8.02 29.13
CA ALA A 26 4.47 7.22 28.57
C ALA A 26 3.84 8.02 27.44
N GLY A 27 3.77 7.42 26.25
CA GLY A 27 3.12 8.07 25.10
C GLY A 27 1.67 8.45 25.42
N PRO A 28 1.01 9.27 24.60
CA PRO A 28 -0.35 9.73 24.85
C PRO A 28 -1.28 8.53 25.00
N LYS A 29 -2.14 8.55 26.02
CA LYS A 29 -3.17 7.54 26.21
C LYS A 29 -4.38 7.89 25.34
N TYR A 30 -4.73 7.01 24.38
CA TYR A 30 -5.91 7.17 23.53
C TYR A 30 -7.15 6.59 24.21
N GLU A 31 -8.21 7.40 24.29
CA GLU A 31 -9.52 6.97 24.78
C GLU A 31 -10.31 6.26 23.66
N PRO A 32 -11.26 5.35 24.00
CA PRO A 32 -12.06 4.62 23.01
C PRO A 32 -13.17 5.49 22.41
N LYS A 33 -12.78 6.55 21.73
CA LYS A 33 -13.66 7.50 21.01
C LYS A 33 -12.89 8.18 19.88
N TRP A 34 -13.55 8.46 18.78
CA TRP A 34 -12.93 9.02 17.57
C TRP A 34 -12.24 10.36 17.84
N GLU A 35 -12.79 11.24 18.68
CA GLU A 35 -12.18 12.53 19.04
C GLU A 35 -10.80 12.39 19.70
N SER A 36 -10.50 11.22 20.26
CA SER A 36 -9.18 10.90 20.81
C SER A 36 -8.32 10.16 19.81
N LEU A 37 -8.88 9.16 19.12
CA LEU A 37 -8.15 8.29 18.18
C LEU A 37 -7.64 9.07 16.96
N ASP A 38 -8.43 9.98 16.42
CA ASP A 38 -8.08 10.81 15.25
C ASP A 38 -6.97 11.84 15.52
N LYS A 39 -6.64 12.10 16.80
CA LYS A 39 -5.47 12.90 17.16
C LYS A 39 -4.15 12.19 16.96
N ARG A 40 -4.16 10.88 16.73
CA ARG A 40 -2.94 10.12 16.50
C ARG A 40 -2.36 10.52 15.15
N PRO A 41 -1.12 11.02 15.10
CA PRO A 41 -0.52 11.40 13.84
C PRO A 41 -0.28 10.17 12.96
N CYS A 42 -0.47 10.32 11.66
CA CYS A 42 -0.06 9.31 10.71
C CYS A 42 1.46 9.11 10.80
N PRO A 43 1.96 7.88 10.97
CA PRO A 43 3.39 7.63 11.10
C PRO A 43 4.19 8.13 9.90
N GLN A 44 5.33 8.77 10.18
CA GLN A 44 6.21 9.34 9.16
C GLN A 44 6.64 8.32 8.10
N TRP A 45 6.93 7.08 8.52
CA TRP A 45 7.32 6.01 7.61
C TRP A 45 6.28 5.77 6.49
N PHE A 46 4.97 5.84 6.81
CA PHE A 46 3.90 5.64 5.85
C PHE A 46 3.81 6.80 4.86
N LEU A 47 3.97 8.04 5.36
CA LEU A 47 4.02 9.24 4.52
C LEU A 47 5.21 9.25 3.56
N ASP A 48 6.29 8.54 3.90
CA ASP A 48 7.53 8.47 3.12
C ASP A 48 7.56 7.26 2.17
N ALA A 49 6.84 6.20 2.48
CA ALA A 49 6.90 4.91 1.79
C ALA A 49 6.38 4.96 0.34
N LYS A 50 5.27 5.63 0.09
CA LYS A 50 4.64 5.90 -1.22
C LYS A 50 4.19 4.70 -2.05
N PHE A 51 4.80 3.52 -1.89
CA PHE A 51 4.49 2.33 -2.67
C PHE A 51 4.55 1.08 -1.80
N GLY A 52 3.45 0.31 -1.80
CA GLY A 52 3.30 -0.98 -1.16
C GLY A 52 2.71 -2.04 -2.07
N ILE A 53 2.86 -3.30 -1.67
CA ILE A 53 2.26 -4.47 -2.32
C ILE A 53 1.06 -4.94 -1.51
N PHE A 54 -0.09 -5.05 -2.15
CA PHE A 54 -1.25 -5.77 -1.65
C PHE A 54 -1.22 -7.20 -2.15
N ILE A 55 -1.75 -8.16 -1.40
CA ILE A 55 -1.79 -9.55 -1.85
C ILE A 55 -3.15 -10.13 -1.51
N HIS A 56 -3.95 -10.44 -2.53
CA HIS A 56 -5.19 -11.20 -2.37
C HIS A 56 -4.93 -12.68 -2.66
N TRP A 57 -4.84 -13.47 -1.59
CA TRP A 57 -4.51 -14.89 -1.65
C TRP A 57 -5.23 -15.69 -0.58
N GLY A 58 -5.79 -16.84 -0.94
CA GLY A 58 -6.58 -17.67 -0.04
C GLY A 58 -7.25 -18.84 -0.77
N VAL A 59 -8.29 -19.41 -0.17
CA VAL A 59 -9.03 -20.55 -0.75
C VAL A 59 -9.62 -20.22 -2.13
N TYR A 60 -10.03 -19.00 -2.38
CA TYR A 60 -10.50 -18.52 -3.68
C TYR A 60 -9.43 -18.57 -4.78
N SER A 61 -8.16 -18.69 -4.42
CA SER A 61 -7.06 -18.89 -5.37
C SER A 61 -6.98 -20.34 -5.88
N VAL A 62 -7.76 -21.27 -5.35
CA VAL A 62 -7.87 -22.63 -5.90
C VAL A 62 -8.63 -22.62 -7.23
N PRO A 63 -9.87 -22.08 -7.31
CA PRO A 63 -10.50 -21.87 -8.61
C PRO A 63 -9.79 -20.79 -9.43
N SER A 64 -9.21 -19.78 -8.82
CA SER A 64 -8.59 -18.63 -9.51
C SER A 64 -9.46 -18.13 -10.66
N TRP A 65 -10.78 -18.01 -10.42
CA TRP A 65 -11.72 -17.72 -11.47
C TRP A 65 -12.84 -16.77 -11.03
N GLY A 66 -13.11 -15.83 -11.88
CA GLY A 66 -14.28 -14.98 -11.84
C GLY A 66 -14.76 -14.68 -13.26
N LYS A 67 -15.97 -14.20 -13.39
CA LYS A 67 -16.41 -13.63 -14.67
C LYS A 67 -15.48 -12.45 -15.01
N LYS A 68 -15.07 -12.34 -16.26
CA LYS A 68 -14.20 -11.25 -16.73
C LYS A 68 -14.75 -9.88 -16.30
N GLY A 69 -13.90 -9.08 -15.65
CA GLY A 69 -14.25 -7.77 -15.10
C GLY A 69 -14.93 -7.83 -13.72
N GLU A 70 -14.95 -9.00 -13.06
CA GLU A 70 -15.44 -9.19 -11.69
C GLU A 70 -14.34 -9.79 -10.80
N TYR A 71 -14.50 -9.67 -9.48
CA TYR A 71 -13.52 -10.04 -8.46
C TYR A 71 -13.53 -11.55 -8.19
N ALA A 72 -12.42 -12.25 -8.46
CA ALA A 72 -12.29 -13.69 -8.26
C ALA A 72 -12.33 -14.07 -6.76
N GLU A 73 -11.86 -13.20 -5.87
CA GLU A 73 -11.90 -13.41 -4.42
C GLU A 73 -13.34 -13.40 -3.86
N TRP A 74 -14.32 -12.93 -4.65
CA TRP A 74 -15.74 -13.02 -4.33
C TRP A 74 -16.40 -14.32 -4.80
N TYR A 75 -15.62 -15.30 -5.22
CA TYR A 75 -16.10 -16.56 -5.81
C TYR A 75 -17.23 -17.20 -5.00
N TRP A 76 -17.02 -17.42 -3.69
CA TRP A 76 -18.03 -18.05 -2.84
C TRP A 76 -19.33 -17.22 -2.77
N ASN A 77 -19.21 -15.93 -2.56
CA ASN A 77 -20.38 -15.05 -2.48
C ASN A 77 -21.18 -15.07 -3.78
N ARG A 78 -20.50 -15.01 -4.94
CA ARG A 78 -21.15 -14.98 -6.25
C ARG A 78 -21.84 -16.29 -6.65
N MET A 79 -21.33 -17.43 -6.21
CA MET A 79 -21.93 -18.74 -6.52
C MET A 79 -22.96 -19.21 -5.48
N TYR A 80 -23.09 -18.51 -4.35
CA TYR A 80 -23.79 -19.00 -3.15
C TYR A 80 -25.27 -19.35 -3.40
N ASP A 81 -25.97 -18.58 -4.24
CA ASP A 81 -27.40 -18.80 -4.51
C ASP A 81 -27.70 -20.07 -5.33
N LYS A 82 -26.67 -20.70 -5.90
CA LYS A 82 -26.74 -21.95 -6.68
C LYS A 82 -27.84 -21.96 -7.77
N LYS A 83 -28.22 -20.78 -8.28
CA LYS A 83 -29.24 -20.69 -9.34
C LYS A 83 -28.72 -21.26 -10.66
N PRO A 84 -29.56 -21.95 -11.46
CA PRO A 84 -29.14 -22.54 -12.74
C PRO A 84 -28.54 -21.55 -13.73
N GLU A 85 -29.03 -20.32 -13.75
CA GLU A 85 -28.55 -19.22 -14.62
C GLU A 85 -27.31 -18.53 -14.09
N ASN A 86 -26.90 -18.76 -12.83
CA ASN A 86 -25.71 -18.16 -12.24
C ASN A 86 -24.45 -18.76 -12.87
N VAL A 87 -23.69 -17.92 -13.61
CA VAL A 87 -22.49 -18.37 -14.34
C VAL A 87 -21.37 -18.84 -13.39
N TRP A 88 -21.31 -18.32 -12.15
CA TRP A 88 -20.36 -18.75 -11.13
C TRP A 88 -20.71 -20.17 -10.63
N TRP A 89 -22.00 -20.42 -10.39
CA TRP A 89 -22.48 -21.74 -10.03
C TRP A 89 -22.33 -22.75 -11.19
N GLN A 90 -22.60 -22.34 -12.44
CA GLN A 90 -22.36 -23.17 -13.62
C GLN A 90 -20.90 -23.57 -13.75
N PHE A 91 -19.96 -22.61 -13.53
CA PHE A 91 -18.54 -22.91 -13.51
C PHE A 91 -18.21 -23.89 -12.39
N HIS A 92 -18.66 -23.62 -11.16
CA HIS A 92 -18.41 -24.49 -10.00
C HIS A 92 -18.90 -25.92 -10.24
N LYS A 93 -20.15 -26.05 -10.67
CA LYS A 93 -20.75 -27.35 -10.97
C LYS A 93 -20.00 -28.13 -12.07
N LYS A 94 -19.53 -27.41 -13.09
CA LYS A 94 -18.78 -28.03 -14.20
C LYS A 94 -17.43 -28.60 -13.76
N TYR A 95 -16.70 -27.89 -12.91
CA TYR A 95 -15.29 -28.23 -12.58
C TYR A 95 -15.15 -29.00 -11.27
N TYR A 96 -16.06 -28.83 -10.32
CA TYR A 96 -16.02 -29.44 -9.00
C TYR A 96 -17.18 -30.39 -8.73
N GLY A 97 -18.31 -30.20 -9.39
CA GLY A 97 -19.55 -30.96 -9.16
C GLY A 97 -20.53 -30.24 -8.26
N GLU A 98 -21.79 -30.69 -8.32
CA GLU A 98 -22.91 -30.05 -7.63
C GLU A 98 -22.90 -30.26 -6.11
N GLN A 99 -22.30 -31.36 -5.66
CA GLN A 99 -22.21 -31.71 -4.23
C GLN A 99 -20.95 -31.19 -3.54
N PHE A 100 -20.02 -30.60 -4.31
CA PHE A 100 -18.78 -30.05 -3.79
C PHE A 100 -19.03 -28.62 -3.32
N ASP A 101 -18.77 -28.33 -2.06
CA ASP A 101 -18.93 -26.98 -1.51
C ASP A 101 -17.63 -26.17 -1.57
N TYR A 102 -17.75 -24.83 -1.45
CA TYR A 102 -16.59 -23.95 -1.38
C TYR A 102 -15.58 -24.36 -0.30
N MET A 103 -16.10 -24.77 0.85
CA MET A 103 -15.27 -25.19 1.98
C MET A 103 -14.42 -26.43 1.68
N ASP A 104 -14.81 -27.25 0.70
CA ASP A 104 -14.04 -28.42 0.26
C ASP A 104 -12.84 -28.04 -0.61
N LEU A 105 -12.73 -26.77 -1.02
CA LEU A 105 -11.54 -26.21 -1.67
C LEU A 105 -10.38 -25.98 -0.68
N ALA A 106 -10.66 -25.79 0.62
CA ALA A 106 -9.62 -25.47 1.59
C ALA A 106 -8.47 -26.51 1.67
N PRO A 107 -8.74 -27.84 1.64
CA PRO A 107 -7.65 -28.83 1.53
C PRO A 107 -6.87 -28.78 0.22
N GLN A 108 -7.41 -28.15 -0.83
CA GLN A 108 -6.77 -28.03 -2.15
C GLN A 108 -5.93 -26.74 -2.25
N PHE A 109 -6.12 -25.78 -1.37
CA PHE A 109 -5.24 -24.64 -1.21
C PHE A 109 -3.96 -25.10 -0.51
N ARG A 110 -2.92 -25.46 -1.27
CA ARG A 110 -1.74 -26.13 -0.71
C ARG A 110 -0.52 -25.25 -0.59
N ALA A 111 -0.42 -24.19 -1.39
CA ALA A 111 0.71 -23.28 -1.38
C ALA A 111 2.08 -24.01 -1.50
N GLU A 112 2.13 -25.10 -2.27
CA GLU A 112 3.31 -25.98 -2.37
C GLU A 112 4.52 -25.31 -3.01
N LEU A 113 4.29 -24.27 -3.82
CA LEU A 113 5.34 -23.47 -4.48
C LEU A 113 5.57 -22.12 -3.78
N PHE A 114 4.88 -21.85 -2.65
CA PHE A 114 5.10 -20.64 -1.91
C PHE A 114 6.46 -20.63 -1.25
N ASP A 115 7.29 -19.68 -1.67
CA ASP A 115 8.58 -19.33 -1.07
C ASP A 115 8.53 -17.87 -0.61
N ALA A 116 8.46 -17.67 0.70
CA ALA A 116 8.33 -16.34 1.30
C ALA A 116 9.57 -15.46 1.04
N ASP A 117 10.78 -16.04 1.01
CA ASP A 117 12.01 -15.29 0.73
C ASP A 117 12.06 -14.87 -0.75
N GLN A 118 11.58 -15.70 -1.69
CA GLN A 118 11.44 -15.35 -3.11
C GLN A 118 10.42 -14.22 -3.30
N TRP A 119 9.24 -14.33 -2.68
CA TRP A 119 8.24 -13.26 -2.76
C TRP A 119 8.80 -11.93 -2.23
N ALA A 120 9.41 -11.96 -1.05
CA ALA A 120 10.01 -10.77 -0.46
C ALA A 120 11.13 -10.18 -1.33
N ASP A 121 11.90 -11.02 -2.06
CA ASP A 121 12.89 -10.55 -3.03
C ASP A 121 12.25 -9.80 -4.19
N ILE A 122 11.20 -10.36 -4.79
CA ILE A 122 10.45 -9.73 -5.88
C ILE A 122 9.89 -8.37 -5.40
N PHE A 123 9.29 -8.32 -4.21
CA PHE A 123 8.71 -7.09 -3.66
C PHE A 123 9.78 -6.03 -3.34
N ALA A 124 10.90 -6.40 -2.77
CA ALA A 124 12.01 -5.49 -2.53
C ALA A 124 12.58 -4.93 -3.84
N ARG A 125 12.76 -5.81 -4.84
CA ARG A 125 13.24 -5.42 -6.18
C ARG A 125 12.23 -4.57 -6.93
N SER A 126 10.92 -4.70 -6.66
CA SER A 126 9.90 -3.81 -7.22
C SER A 126 9.98 -2.38 -6.69
N GLY A 127 10.73 -2.16 -5.60
CA GLY A 127 10.84 -0.88 -4.91
C GLY A 127 9.79 -0.67 -3.82
N ALA A 128 8.92 -1.64 -3.55
CA ALA A 128 7.94 -1.54 -2.48
C ALA A 128 8.58 -1.32 -1.10
N LYS A 129 7.89 -0.62 -0.22
CA LYS A 129 8.33 -0.32 1.14
C LYS A 129 7.54 -1.06 2.21
N TYR A 130 6.39 -1.60 1.86
CA TYR A 130 5.53 -2.38 2.74
C TYR A 130 4.72 -3.41 1.96
N VAL A 131 4.27 -4.44 2.67
CA VAL A 131 3.51 -5.57 2.13
C VAL A 131 2.29 -5.83 3.00
N VAL A 132 1.14 -6.02 2.38
CA VAL A 132 -0.17 -6.18 3.04
C VAL A 132 -0.90 -7.40 2.45
N PRO A 133 -0.60 -8.64 2.91
CA PRO A 133 -1.40 -9.80 2.51
C PRO A 133 -2.78 -9.80 3.14
N THR A 134 -3.76 -10.41 2.48
CA THR A 134 -5.04 -10.77 3.10
C THR A 134 -4.78 -11.82 4.19
N SER A 135 -4.80 -11.42 5.46
CA SER A 135 -4.70 -12.40 6.56
C SER A 135 -5.90 -13.35 6.54
N LYS A 136 -7.08 -12.81 6.33
CA LYS A 136 -8.31 -13.49 5.91
C LYS A 136 -9.16 -12.54 5.07
N HIS A 137 -9.84 -13.04 4.06
CA HIS A 137 -10.86 -12.30 3.31
C HIS A 137 -12.25 -12.56 3.91
N HIS A 138 -13.31 -12.14 3.25
CA HIS A 138 -14.71 -12.25 3.76
C HIS A 138 -15.23 -13.68 3.90
N GLU A 139 -14.57 -14.68 3.31
CA GLU A 139 -14.88 -16.09 3.50
C GLU A 139 -14.36 -16.67 4.83
N GLY A 140 -13.54 -15.90 5.55
CA GLY A 140 -13.10 -16.21 6.90
C GLY A 140 -11.96 -17.21 7.01
N PHE A 141 -11.39 -17.72 5.89
CA PHE A 141 -10.23 -18.62 5.95
C PHE A 141 -8.97 -17.86 6.34
N CYS A 142 -8.37 -18.24 7.46
CA CYS A 142 -7.21 -17.57 8.02
C CYS A 142 -5.90 -18.13 7.46
N LEU A 143 -4.99 -17.27 6.99
CA LEU A 143 -3.66 -17.68 6.54
C LEU A 143 -2.66 -17.90 7.71
N TRP A 144 -3.15 -17.89 8.96
CA TRP A 144 -2.39 -18.10 10.18
C TRP A 144 -3.13 -19.05 11.15
N PRO A 145 -2.48 -19.56 12.23
CA PRO A 145 -3.11 -20.48 13.18
C PRO A 145 -4.15 -19.74 14.05
N SER A 146 -5.39 -19.62 13.55
CA SER A 146 -6.52 -19.00 14.26
C SER A 146 -7.42 -20.07 14.88
N ALA A 147 -7.37 -20.17 16.20
CA ALA A 147 -8.27 -21.05 16.97
C ALA A 147 -9.73 -20.57 16.91
N GLU A 148 -9.93 -19.24 16.87
CA GLU A 148 -11.25 -18.62 16.77
C GLU A 148 -11.96 -19.03 15.47
N ALA A 149 -11.21 -19.07 14.34
CA ALA A 149 -11.76 -19.51 13.06
C ALA A 149 -12.30 -20.95 13.16
N SER A 150 -11.45 -21.91 13.53
CA SER A 150 -11.86 -23.31 13.60
C SER A 150 -12.99 -23.56 14.60
N LYS A 151 -13.01 -22.83 15.72
CA LYS A 151 -14.08 -22.91 16.74
C LYS A 151 -15.44 -22.47 16.19
N THR A 152 -15.52 -21.31 15.54
CA THR A 152 -16.82 -20.76 15.09
C THR A 152 -17.33 -21.40 13.82
N TRP A 153 -16.42 -21.85 12.93
CA TRP A 153 -16.76 -22.60 11.73
C TRP A 153 -17.07 -24.09 12.01
N GLY A 154 -16.75 -24.60 13.23
CA GLY A 154 -16.95 -26.00 13.61
C GLY A 154 -16.12 -27.00 12.79
N ARG A 155 -15.04 -26.51 12.15
CA ARG A 155 -14.10 -27.29 11.32
C ARG A 155 -12.77 -26.57 11.21
N PRO A 156 -11.67 -27.26 10.81
CA PRO A 156 -10.42 -26.60 10.47
C PRO A 156 -10.65 -25.51 9.40
N TRP A 157 -10.41 -24.22 9.77
CA TRP A 157 -10.64 -23.09 8.86
C TRP A 157 -9.47 -22.11 8.88
N ASN A 158 -8.26 -22.66 8.87
CA ASN A 158 -7.02 -21.91 8.76
C ASN A 158 -5.92 -22.73 8.07
N ALA A 159 -4.90 -22.03 7.55
CA ALA A 159 -3.83 -22.60 6.75
C ALA A 159 -2.89 -23.57 7.50
N VAL A 160 -2.92 -23.56 8.84
CA VAL A 160 -2.11 -24.49 9.66
C VAL A 160 -2.85 -25.81 9.89
N GLU A 161 -4.17 -25.77 10.05
CA GLU A 161 -4.96 -26.97 10.33
C GLU A 161 -5.45 -27.67 9.05
N THR A 162 -5.55 -26.97 7.91
CA THR A 162 -5.92 -27.54 6.62
C THR A 162 -5.16 -26.89 5.48
N GLY A 163 -5.18 -27.48 4.30
CA GLY A 163 -4.46 -26.96 3.13
C GLY A 163 -2.94 -26.99 3.30
N PRO A 164 -2.29 -25.83 3.36
CA PRO A 164 -0.81 -25.73 3.37
C PRO A 164 -0.12 -26.38 4.56
N LYS A 165 -0.79 -26.46 5.70
CA LYS A 165 -0.19 -26.88 7.00
C LYS A 165 0.97 -25.99 7.43
N ARG A 166 0.88 -24.68 7.12
CA ARG A 166 1.94 -23.68 7.35
C ARG A 166 1.33 -22.38 7.88
N ASP A 167 2.10 -21.63 8.66
CA ASP A 167 1.81 -20.24 9.03
C ASP A 167 2.32 -19.30 7.92
N LEU A 168 1.51 -19.12 6.88
CA LEU A 168 1.88 -18.32 5.71
C LEU A 168 2.12 -16.85 6.06
N MET A 169 1.36 -16.33 7.03
CA MET A 169 1.53 -14.95 7.51
C MET A 169 2.85 -14.77 8.25
N GLY A 170 3.20 -15.70 9.14
CA GLY A 170 4.45 -15.65 9.90
C GLY A 170 5.68 -15.77 9.00
N GLU A 171 5.64 -16.68 8.03
CA GLU A 171 6.71 -16.85 7.06
C GLU A 171 6.93 -15.59 6.22
N LEU A 172 5.85 -15.02 5.67
CA LEU A 172 5.93 -13.80 4.85
C LEU A 172 6.37 -12.59 5.69
N ALA A 173 5.87 -12.45 6.93
CA ALA A 173 6.28 -11.38 7.83
C ALA A 173 7.79 -11.42 8.12
N ALA A 174 8.33 -12.60 8.38
CA ALA A 174 9.75 -12.78 8.62
C ALA A 174 10.59 -12.44 7.38
N ALA A 175 10.19 -12.94 6.20
CA ALA A 175 10.90 -12.71 4.93
C ALA A 175 10.86 -11.22 4.52
N THR A 176 9.72 -10.57 4.69
CA THR A 176 9.52 -9.13 4.40
C THR A 176 10.45 -8.26 5.25
N ARG A 177 10.52 -8.54 6.56
CA ARG A 177 11.38 -7.79 7.48
C ARG A 177 12.88 -7.99 7.22
N LYS A 178 13.31 -9.17 6.77
CA LYS A 178 14.69 -9.40 6.33
C LYS A 178 15.13 -8.51 5.16
N ARG A 179 14.18 -7.96 4.42
CA ARG A 179 14.39 -7.06 3.27
C ARG A 179 14.10 -5.59 3.61
N ASP A 180 14.08 -5.23 4.90
CA ASP A 180 13.83 -3.86 5.39
C ASP A 180 12.49 -3.26 4.93
N MET A 181 11.51 -4.11 4.58
CA MET A 181 10.15 -3.69 4.27
C MET A 181 9.26 -3.80 5.52
N LYS A 182 8.27 -2.90 5.61
CA LYS A 182 7.24 -2.98 6.64
C LYS A 182 6.25 -4.08 6.29
N PHE A 183 5.87 -4.88 7.28
CA PHE A 183 4.85 -5.90 7.14
C PHE A 183 3.55 -5.43 7.80
N GLY A 184 2.44 -5.62 7.12
CA GLY A 184 1.12 -5.43 7.65
C GLY A 184 0.17 -6.50 7.14
N PHE A 185 -1.13 -6.29 7.31
CA PHE A 185 -2.12 -7.20 6.75
C PHE A 185 -3.47 -6.52 6.50
N TYR A 186 -4.20 -7.07 5.55
CA TYR A 186 -5.63 -6.84 5.38
C TYR A 186 -6.39 -7.76 6.34
N TYR A 187 -7.49 -7.26 6.91
CA TYR A 187 -8.36 -8.01 7.80
C TYR A 187 -9.84 -7.68 7.53
N SER A 188 -10.62 -8.67 7.10
CA SER A 188 -12.08 -8.52 7.00
C SER A 188 -12.70 -8.53 8.39
N LEU A 189 -13.50 -7.50 8.71
CA LEU A 189 -14.20 -7.42 9.99
C LEU A 189 -15.27 -8.50 10.09
N TYR A 190 -16.02 -8.74 9.04
CA TYR A 190 -17.07 -9.77 9.00
C TYR A 190 -16.64 -11.00 8.18
N GLU A 191 -17.43 -12.04 8.28
CA GLU A 191 -17.28 -13.27 7.49
C GLU A 191 -18.66 -13.66 6.93
N TRP A 192 -18.80 -13.71 5.61
CA TRP A 192 -20.09 -13.86 4.91
C TRP A 192 -21.01 -14.92 5.50
N TYR A 193 -20.45 -16.11 5.80
CA TYR A 193 -21.22 -17.31 6.17
C TYR A 193 -20.75 -17.91 7.48
N ASN A 194 -20.03 -17.18 8.30
CA ASN A 194 -19.67 -17.65 9.63
C ASN A 194 -20.95 -17.89 10.46
N PRO A 195 -21.12 -19.10 11.02
CA PRO A 195 -22.35 -19.44 11.76
C PRO A 195 -22.66 -18.46 12.90
N LEU A 196 -21.64 -17.96 13.60
CA LEU A 196 -21.85 -17.01 14.69
C LEU A 196 -22.23 -15.61 14.16
N TRP A 197 -21.64 -15.16 13.04
CA TRP A 197 -22.04 -13.92 12.39
C TRP A 197 -23.50 -13.93 11.96
N LEU A 198 -23.96 -15.03 11.38
CA LEU A 198 -25.33 -15.19 10.91
C LEU A 198 -26.32 -15.30 12.06
N ALA A 199 -25.93 -15.89 13.20
CA ALA A 199 -26.79 -16.11 14.35
C ALA A 199 -26.85 -14.89 15.28
N ASP A 200 -25.71 -14.27 15.58
CA ASP A 200 -25.60 -13.17 16.55
C ASP A 200 -24.33 -12.32 16.28
N ARG A 201 -24.51 -11.20 15.61
CA ARG A 201 -23.43 -10.30 15.22
C ARG A 201 -22.68 -9.72 16.42
N LYS A 202 -23.36 -9.46 17.53
CA LYS A 202 -22.73 -8.93 18.73
C LYS A 202 -21.80 -9.97 19.37
N ARG A 203 -22.26 -11.19 19.49
CA ARG A 203 -21.41 -12.29 19.96
C ARG A 203 -20.26 -12.56 19.00
N TYR A 204 -20.48 -12.46 17.68
CA TYR A 204 -19.40 -12.57 16.71
C TYR A 204 -18.29 -11.53 16.96
N VAL A 205 -18.65 -10.26 17.20
CA VAL A 205 -17.68 -9.22 17.53
C VAL A 205 -16.92 -9.53 18.81
N ASP A 206 -17.61 -9.99 19.85
CA ASP A 206 -17.06 -10.22 21.17
C ASP A 206 -16.25 -11.52 21.28
N GLU A 207 -16.73 -12.60 20.69
CA GLU A 207 -16.23 -13.97 20.90
C GLU A 207 -15.36 -14.48 19.75
N HIS A 208 -15.39 -13.81 18.57
CA HIS A 208 -14.64 -14.21 17.39
C HIS A 208 -13.75 -13.08 16.88
N MET A 209 -14.33 -11.98 16.35
CA MET A 209 -13.59 -10.95 15.63
C MET A 209 -12.55 -10.26 16.51
N THR A 210 -12.94 -9.78 17.70
CA THR A 210 -12.04 -9.07 18.61
C THR A 210 -10.87 -9.93 19.11
N PRO A 211 -11.06 -11.15 19.65
CA PRO A 211 -9.93 -12.00 20.06
C PRO A 211 -9.07 -12.44 18.88
N GLN A 212 -9.66 -12.78 17.74
CA GLN A 212 -8.93 -13.16 16.54
C GLN A 212 -8.04 -12.02 16.00
N PHE A 213 -8.58 -10.79 15.93
CA PHE A 213 -7.81 -9.61 15.54
C PHE A 213 -6.63 -9.37 16.49
N LYS A 214 -6.88 -9.44 17.81
CA LYS A 214 -5.84 -9.25 18.82
C LYS A 214 -4.76 -10.34 18.76
N ASP A 215 -5.12 -11.58 18.46
CA ASP A 215 -4.17 -12.66 18.23
C ASP A 215 -3.26 -12.36 17.04
N ALA A 216 -3.82 -12.01 15.88
CA ALA A 216 -3.05 -11.67 14.69
C ALA A 216 -2.12 -10.47 14.92
N VAL A 217 -2.60 -9.40 15.56
CA VAL A 217 -1.78 -8.23 15.90
C VAL A 217 -0.65 -8.58 16.83
N THR A 218 -0.92 -9.40 17.85
CA THR A 218 0.10 -9.79 18.86
C THR A 218 1.18 -10.68 18.25
N ARG A 219 0.79 -11.61 17.36
CA ARG A 219 1.73 -12.52 16.68
C ARG A 219 2.64 -11.79 15.71
N TYR A 220 2.06 -10.91 14.88
CA TYR A 220 2.79 -10.40 13.72
C TYR A 220 3.23 -8.94 13.87
N SER A 221 2.78 -8.24 14.90
CA SER A 221 3.20 -6.85 15.16
C SER A 221 3.18 -5.99 13.85
N PRO A 222 2.02 -5.83 13.19
CA PRO A 222 1.93 -5.18 11.88
C PRO A 222 2.23 -3.69 11.95
N ALA A 223 2.93 -3.15 10.94
CA ALA A 223 3.11 -1.72 10.78
C ALA A 223 1.92 -1.03 10.10
N ILE A 224 1.10 -1.79 9.36
CA ILE A 224 -0.11 -1.30 8.70
C ILE A 224 -1.23 -2.34 8.81
N ILE A 225 -2.44 -1.89 9.09
CA ILE A 225 -3.65 -2.71 9.09
C ILE A 225 -4.65 -2.09 8.12
N PHE A 226 -5.01 -2.86 7.10
CA PHE A 226 -6.06 -2.54 6.16
C PHE A 226 -7.31 -3.34 6.56
N SER A 227 -8.24 -2.71 7.28
CA SER A 227 -9.55 -3.33 7.59
C SER A 227 -10.50 -3.21 6.40
N ASP A 228 -11.47 -4.10 6.33
CA ASP A 228 -12.51 -4.11 5.30
C ASP A 228 -13.75 -4.87 5.78
N GLY A 229 -14.85 -4.86 5.00
CA GLY A 229 -16.08 -5.55 5.40
C GLY A 229 -16.84 -4.85 6.53
N GLU A 230 -16.67 -3.57 6.66
CA GLU A 230 -17.28 -2.72 7.69
C GLU A 230 -18.74 -2.35 7.44
N TRP A 231 -19.25 -2.63 6.25
CA TRP A 231 -20.45 -2.01 5.65
C TRP A 231 -21.76 -2.20 6.41
N ASP A 232 -21.91 -3.32 7.13
CA ASP A 232 -23.17 -3.74 7.73
C ASP A 232 -23.52 -3.00 9.03
N MET A 233 -22.52 -2.54 9.76
CA MET A 233 -22.70 -1.97 11.10
C MET A 233 -21.90 -0.66 11.27
N PRO A 234 -22.37 0.27 12.14
CA PRO A 234 -21.55 1.41 12.54
C PRO A 234 -20.37 0.98 13.41
N SER A 235 -19.38 1.85 13.56
CA SER A 235 -18.15 1.61 14.33
C SER A 235 -18.43 1.20 15.79
N GLN A 236 -19.46 1.79 16.39
CA GLN A 236 -19.89 1.47 17.75
C GLN A 236 -20.30 0.00 17.91
N ASP A 237 -21.02 -0.58 16.94
CA ASP A 237 -21.45 -1.96 16.98
C ASP A 237 -20.31 -2.93 16.69
N TRP A 238 -19.34 -2.53 15.86
CA TRP A 238 -18.06 -3.21 15.66
C TRP A 238 -17.12 -3.09 16.87
N LYS A 239 -17.42 -2.21 17.83
CA LYS A 239 -16.54 -1.84 18.95
C LYS A 239 -15.17 -1.35 18.49
N SER A 240 -15.13 -0.69 17.34
CA SER A 240 -13.90 -0.27 16.68
C SER A 240 -13.09 0.69 17.55
N GLU A 241 -13.75 1.65 18.20
CA GLU A 241 -13.09 2.62 19.07
C GLU A 241 -12.35 1.94 20.23
N SER A 242 -12.95 0.92 20.84
CA SER A 242 -12.33 0.18 21.93
C SER A 242 -11.18 -0.70 21.45
N LEU A 243 -11.34 -1.32 20.28
CA LEU A 243 -10.32 -2.15 19.65
C LEU A 243 -9.09 -1.32 19.24
N LEU A 244 -9.33 -0.14 18.66
CA LEU A 244 -8.28 0.80 18.24
C LEU A 244 -7.59 1.48 19.44
N ALA A 245 -8.33 1.78 20.51
CA ALA A 245 -7.72 2.27 21.74
C ALA A 245 -6.76 1.23 22.32
N TRP A 246 -7.13 -0.07 22.35
CA TRP A 246 -6.22 -1.14 22.70
C TRP A 246 -5.02 -1.20 21.76
N LEU A 247 -5.25 -1.13 20.43
CA LEU A 247 -4.19 -1.17 19.43
C LEU A 247 -3.13 -0.08 19.66
N PHE A 248 -3.56 1.13 19.97
CA PHE A 248 -2.68 2.30 20.12
C PHE A 248 -2.06 2.46 21.51
N ASN A 249 -2.60 1.80 22.53
CA ASN A 249 -2.06 1.90 23.90
C ASN A 249 -1.28 0.67 24.35
N GLU A 250 -1.68 -0.53 23.92
CA GLU A 250 -1.27 -1.78 24.54
C GLU A 250 -0.62 -2.77 23.58
N SER A 251 -0.94 -2.69 22.25
CA SER A 251 -0.41 -3.65 21.29
C SER A 251 1.11 -3.57 21.14
N PRO A 252 1.77 -4.64 20.69
CA PRO A 252 3.22 -4.62 20.45
C PRO A 252 3.64 -3.67 19.31
N CYS A 253 2.71 -3.27 18.43
CA CYS A 253 2.96 -2.35 17.32
C CYS A 253 2.44 -0.92 17.54
N LYS A 254 2.02 -0.58 18.76
CA LYS A 254 1.37 0.68 19.11
C LYS A 254 2.08 1.96 18.64
N ASP A 255 3.40 1.94 18.61
CA ASP A 255 4.20 3.12 18.27
C ASP A 255 4.34 3.34 16.75
N GLU A 256 4.10 2.31 15.95
CA GLU A 256 4.40 2.29 14.52
C GLU A 256 3.18 2.07 13.63
N VAL A 257 2.15 1.38 14.13
CA VAL A 257 1.01 0.94 13.32
C VAL A 257 0.22 2.11 12.74
N VAL A 258 -0.14 2.00 11.46
CA VAL A 258 -1.12 2.87 10.81
C VAL A 258 -2.35 2.05 10.41
N ILE A 259 -3.51 2.66 10.44
CA ILE A 259 -4.80 2.06 10.07
C ILE A 259 -5.49 2.87 8.98
N ASN A 260 -6.27 2.18 8.14
CA ASN A 260 -7.13 2.83 7.17
C ASN A 260 -8.44 3.37 7.81
N ASP A 261 -9.40 3.76 6.97
CA ASP A 261 -10.68 4.38 7.34
C ASP A 261 -11.89 3.41 7.33
N ARG A 262 -11.68 2.07 7.29
CA ARG A 262 -12.75 1.07 7.12
C ARG A 262 -13.07 0.33 8.42
N TRP A 263 -13.54 1.04 9.43
CA TRP A 263 -13.82 0.50 10.78
C TRP A 263 -15.29 0.52 11.18
N GLY A 264 -16.16 0.92 10.26
CA GLY A 264 -17.61 0.98 10.39
C GLY A 264 -18.19 1.71 9.17
N LYS A 265 -19.45 1.46 8.85
CA LYS A 265 -20.14 2.12 7.72
C LYS A 265 -20.17 3.65 7.79
N ASP A 266 -19.89 4.19 8.96
CA ASP A 266 -19.86 5.63 9.29
C ASP A 266 -18.44 6.22 9.30
N CYS A 267 -17.39 5.40 9.03
CA CYS A 267 -16.00 5.82 9.22
C CYS A 267 -15.31 6.35 7.96
N ARG A 268 -15.69 5.88 6.77
CA ARG A 268 -14.96 6.23 5.53
C ARG A 268 -14.88 7.74 5.32
N HIS A 269 -13.66 8.22 5.04
CA HIS A 269 -13.33 9.63 4.83
C HIS A 269 -13.70 10.56 6.00
N LYS A 270 -13.74 10.00 7.21
CA LYS A 270 -13.98 10.74 8.45
C LYS A 270 -12.95 10.39 9.52
N HIS A 271 -12.67 9.10 9.68
CA HIS A 271 -11.85 8.55 10.76
C HIS A 271 -10.71 7.70 10.20
N GLY A 272 -9.69 7.42 11.03
CA GLY A 272 -8.54 6.60 10.67
C GLY A 272 -7.28 7.38 10.33
N GLY A 273 -6.16 6.68 10.25
CA GLY A 273 -4.83 7.28 10.00
C GLY A 273 -4.60 7.65 8.54
N TYR A 274 -5.26 6.96 7.61
CA TYR A 274 -5.28 7.30 6.19
C TYR A 274 -6.61 6.87 5.54
N TRP A 275 -7.02 7.61 4.51
CA TRP A 275 -8.22 7.31 3.76
C TRP A 275 -7.93 6.46 2.54
N THR A 276 -8.92 5.68 2.11
CA THR A 276 -8.74 4.71 1.02
C THR A 276 -9.58 5.04 -0.20
N THR A 277 -9.00 4.80 -1.38
CA THR A 277 -9.72 4.77 -2.66
C THR A 277 -9.41 3.47 -3.40
N GLU A 278 -10.31 3.06 -4.30
CA GLU A 278 -10.17 1.84 -5.10
C GLU A 278 -10.44 2.11 -6.57
N TYR A 279 -9.54 1.66 -7.45
CA TYR A 279 -9.66 1.81 -8.90
C TYR A 279 -10.06 3.22 -9.36
N ALA A 280 -9.65 4.22 -8.60
CA ALA A 280 -9.92 5.62 -8.84
C ALA A 280 -8.62 6.37 -9.22
N ALA A 281 -8.72 7.67 -9.39
CA ALA A 281 -7.55 8.53 -9.51
C ALA A 281 -7.21 9.22 -8.18
N GLY A 282 -7.70 8.68 -7.04
CA GLY A 282 -7.47 9.18 -5.69
C GLY A 282 -8.59 10.08 -5.14
N LEU A 283 -8.28 10.82 -4.08
CA LEU A 283 -9.25 11.66 -3.39
C LEU A 283 -9.58 12.95 -4.14
N LYS A 284 -10.79 13.45 -3.91
CA LYS A 284 -11.22 14.79 -4.29
C LYS A 284 -10.55 15.86 -3.42
N ASP A 285 -10.42 15.58 -2.12
CA ASP A 285 -9.71 16.41 -1.14
C ASP A 285 -8.56 15.58 -0.55
N ALA A 286 -7.33 16.03 -0.79
CA ALA A 286 -6.10 15.37 -0.36
C ALA A 286 -5.48 16.03 0.89
N SER A 287 -6.28 16.70 1.73
CA SER A 287 -5.83 17.30 2.98
C SER A 287 -5.46 16.29 4.08
N HIS A 288 -5.93 15.04 3.95
CA HIS A 288 -5.64 13.91 4.83
C HIS A 288 -4.71 12.90 4.13
N PRO A 289 -3.83 12.16 4.83
CA PRO A 289 -3.10 11.04 4.24
C PRO A 289 -4.05 10.04 3.58
N TRP A 290 -3.67 9.53 2.43
CA TRP A 290 -4.52 8.62 1.67
C TRP A 290 -3.73 7.62 0.82
N GLU A 291 -4.39 6.54 0.47
CA GLU A 291 -3.83 5.45 -0.32
C GLU A 291 -4.85 4.97 -1.35
N GLU A 292 -4.39 4.78 -2.56
CA GLU A 292 -5.14 4.15 -3.64
C GLU A 292 -4.76 2.68 -3.73
N SER A 293 -5.74 1.76 -3.63
CA SER A 293 -5.54 0.33 -3.89
C SER A 293 -6.12 -0.08 -5.24
N ARG A 294 -5.42 -0.98 -5.92
CA ARG A 294 -5.90 -1.57 -7.18
C ARG A 294 -5.16 -2.83 -7.55
N GLY A 295 -5.85 -3.75 -8.23
CA GLY A 295 -5.25 -4.89 -8.90
C GLY A 295 -4.48 -4.50 -10.17
N MET A 296 -3.64 -5.39 -10.63
CA MET A 296 -2.96 -5.22 -11.92
C MET A 296 -3.87 -5.45 -13.12
N GLY A 297 -4.87 -6.32 -12.97
CA GLY A 297 -6.03 -6.48 -13.84
C GLY A 297 -7.28 -5.81 -13.27
N HIS A 298 -8.43 -6.43 -13.44
CA HIS A 298 -9.69 -5.98 -12.84
C HIS A 298 -9.95 -6.61 -11.47
N SER A 299 -9.46 -7.84 -11.26
CA SER A 299 -9.63 -8.59 -10.01
C SER A 299 -8.48 -8.32 -9.06
N TYR A 300 -8.73 -8.34 -7.75
CA TYR A 300 -7.68 -8.41 -6.74
C TYR A 300 -7.13 -9.84 -6.67
N GLY A 301 -7.94 -10.85 -6.36
CA GLY A 301 -7.53 -12.24 -6.46
C GLY A 301 -7.25 -12.65 -7.92
N TYR A 302 -6.30 -13.58 -8.13
CA TYR A 302 -5.98 -14.05 -9.48
C TYR A 302 -7.22 -14.55 -10.21
N ASN A 303 -7.44 -14.00 -11.41
CA ASN A 303 -8.55 -14.38 -12.27
C ASN A 303 -8.05 -14.87 -13.62
N ARG A 304 -7.99 -16.19 -13.81
CA ARG A 304 -7.55 -16.81 -15.07
C ARG A 304 -8.49 -16.59 -16.26
N ALA A 305 -9.64 -15.95 -16.06
CA ALA A 305 -10.47 -15.47 -17.17
C ALA A 305 -9.95 -14.14 -17.75
N GLU A 306 -9.07 -13.45 -17.05
CA GLU A 306 -8.37 -12.28 -17.55
C GLU A 306 -7.24 -12.68 -18.51
N ARG A 307 -6.98 -11.84 -19.49
CA ARG A 307 -5.95 -12.03 -20.51
C ARG A 307 -4.87 -10.95 -20.36
N ILE A 308 -3.78 -11.09 -21.09
CA ILE A 308 -2.66 -10.11 -21.09
C ILE A 308 -3.15 -8.68 -21.31
N ASP A 309 -4.13 -8.48 -22.19
CA ASP A 309 -4.68 -7.15 -22.53
C ASP A 309 -5.53 -6.54 -21.39
N ASP A 310 -5.93 -7.33 -20.40
CA ASP A 310 -6.67 -6.85 -19.23
C ASP A 310 -5.72 -6.29 -18.16
N TYR A 311 -4.44 -6.64 -18.23
CA TYR A 311 -3.40 -6.17 -17.31
C TYR A 311 -2.77 -4.89 -17.82
N LYS A 312 -2.70 -3.88 -16.95
CA LYS A 312 -1.99 -2.65 -17.25
C LYS A 312 -0.50 -2.90 -17.44
N THR A 313 0.13 -2.04 -18.24
CA THR A 313 1.58 -2.05 -18.46
C THR A 313 2.32 -1.44 -17.28
N ALA A 314 3.61 -1.77 -17.12
CA ALA A 314 4.47 -1.12 -16.12
C ALA A 314 4.52 0.41 -16.32
N ARG A 315 4.49 0.89 -17.57
CA ARG A 315 4.37 2.33 -17.87
C ARG A 315 3.12 2.94 -17.22
N GLU A 316 1.96 2.29 -17.35
CA GLU A 316 0.72 2.79 -16.76
C GLU A 316 0.82 2.86 -15.23
N PHE A 317 1.38 1.82 -14.57
CA PHE A 317 1.57 1.83 -13.12
C PHE A 317 2.57 2.90 -12.64
N ILE A 318 3.66 3.10 -13.38
CA ILE A 318 4.61 4.18 -13.09
C ILE A 318 3.92 5.54 -13.20
N MET A 319 3.11 5.78 -14.24
CA MET A 319 2.37 7.03 -14.39
C MET A 319 1.34 7.21 -13.27
N VAL A 320 0.62 6.15 -12.90
CA VAL A 320 -0.32 6.16 -11.76
C VAL A 320 0.42 6.50 -10.47
N LEU A 321 1.55 5.86 -10.19
CA LEU A 321 2.38 6.17 -9.02
C LEU A 321 2.81 7.64 -8.99
N CYS A 322 3.30 8.17 -10.11
CA CYS A 322 3.71 9.58 -10.23
C CYS A 322 2.54 10.54 -9.98
N ASP A 323 1.37 10.25 -10.56
CA ASP A 323 0.18 11.08 -10.39
C ASP A 323 -0.32 11.05 -8.94
N LEU A 324 -0.41 9.87 -8.31
CA LEU A 324 -0.85 9.72 -6.93
C LEU A 324 0.10 10.43 -5.95
N VAL A 325 1.41 10.20 -6.09
CA VAL A 325 2.42 10.77 -5.20
C VAL A 325 2.50 12.29 -5.35
N SER A 326 2.37 12.82 -6.56
CA SER A 326 2.33 14.27 -6.80
C SER A 326 1.15 14.96 -6.11
N ARG A 327 0.09 14.21 -5.80
CA ARG A 327 -1.10 14.66 -5.06
C ARG A 327 -1.13 14.20 -3.60
N GLY A 328 0.01 13.70 -3.08
CA GLY A 328 0.20 13.36 -1.67
C GLY A 328 -0.26 11.95 -1.27
N GLY A 329 -0.71 11.12 -2.22
CA GLY A 329 -1.17 9.75 -1.97
C GLY A 329 -0.05 8.70 -2.01
N ASN A 330 -0.39 7.50 -1.54
CA ASN A 330 0.38 6.28 -1.71
C ASN A 330 -0.32 5.35 -2.72
N LEU A 331 0.43 4.43 -3.31
CA LEU A 331 -0.09 3.35 -4.13
C LEU A 331 0.09 2.01 -3.41
N LEU A 332 -1.00 1.28 -3.20
CA LEU A 332 -1.02 -0.11 -2.77
C LEU A 332 -1.42 -0.97 -3.98
N LEU A 333 -0.41 -1.53 -4.66
CA LEU A 333 -0.60 -2.30 -5.89
C LEU A 333 -0.77 -3.78 -5.57
N ASP A 334 -1.89 -4.33 -5.98
CA ASP A 334 -2.25 -5.70 -5.64
C ASP A 334 -1.75 -6.72 -6.65
N ILE A 335 -1.35 -7.86 -6.11
CA ILE A 335 -1.12 -9.11 -6.82
C ILE A 335 -2.06 -10.20 -6.31
N GLY A 336 -2.49 -11.09 -7.19
CA GLY A 336 -3.24 -12.30 -6.85
C GLY A 336 -2.39 -13.53 -7.19
N PRO A 337 -1.75 -14.19 -6.21
CA PRO A 337 -1.08 -15.47 -6.46
C PRO A 337 -2.06 -16.60 -6.73
N ASP A 338 -1.62 -17.62 -7.46
CA ASP A 338 -2.38 -18.87 -7.65
C ASP A 338 -2.42 -19.71 -6.35
N GLY A 339 -3.29 -20.70 -6.29
CA GLY A 339 -3.49 -21.55 -5.11
C GLY A 339 -2.26 -22.37 -4.70
N ASP A 340 -1.31 -22.58 -5.61
CA ASP A 340 -0.03 -23.25 -5.35
C ASP A 340 1.05 -22.30 -4.76
N GLY A 341 0.79 -20.97 -4.75
CA GLY A 341 1.75 -19.97 -4.28
C GLY A 341 2.60 -19.34 -5.37
N THR A 342 2.32 -19.61 -6.64
CA THR A 342 3.00 -18.96 -7.76
C THR A 342 2.47 -17.56 -7.99
N ILE A 343 3.34 -16.56 -8.06
CA ILE A 343 2.99 -15.23 -8.57
C ILE A 343 2.87 -15.32 -10.10
N PRO A 344 1.73 -14.95 -10.71
CA PRO A 344 1.59 -14.95 -12.16
C PRO A 344 2.69 -14.13 -12.84
N VAL A 345 3.33 -14.72 -13.88
CA VAL A 345 4.50 -14.15 -14.57
C VAL A 345 4.29 -12.69 -14.98
N ILE A 346 3.09 -12.35 -15.46
CA ILE A 346 2.80 -10.99 -15.86
C ILE A 346 2.85 -10.00 -14.69
N MET A 347 2.40 -10.41 -13.50
CA MET A 347 2.43 -9.57 -12.30
C MET A 347 3.87 -9.37 -11.83
N GLU A 348 4.67 -10.43 -11.75
CA GLU A 348 6.09 -10.34 -11.42
C GLU A 348 6.84 -9.43 -12.39
N GLN A 349 6.64 -9.62 -13.70
CA GLN A 349 7.28 -8.79 -14.72
C GLN A 349 6.96 -7.30 -14.52
N ARG A 350 5.68 -6.94 -14.27
CA ARG A 350 5.28 -5.54 -14.06
C ARG A 350 5.93 -4.95 -12.81
N LEU A 351 6.00 -5.72 -11.72
CA LEU A 351 6.68 -5.29 -10.50
C LEU A 351 8.16 -5.01 -10.75
N LEU A 352 8.87 -5.91 -11.40
CA LEU A 352 10.30 -5.77 -11.67
C LEU A 352 10.59 -4.59 -12.62
N GLU A 353 9.77 -4.39 -13.66
CA GLU A 353 9.89 -3.22 -14.54
C GLU A 353 9.65 -1.89 -13.80
N MET A 354 8.70 -1.85 -12.83
CA MET A 354 8.53 -0.69 -11.96
C MET A 354 9.75 -0.47 -11.08
N GLY A 355 10.31 -1.55 -10.54
CA GLY A 355 11.52 -1.53 -9.72
C GLY A 355 12.73 -0.97 -10.46
N ASP A 356 12.94 -1.36 -11.71
CA ASP A 356 14.02 -0.83 -12.55
C ASP A 356 13.89 0.69 -12.72
N TRP A 357 12.68 1.19 -12.90
CA TRP A 357 12.44 2.64 -12.96
C TRP A 357 12.67 3.32 -11.61
N LEU A 358 12.19 2.74 -10.52
CA LEU A 358 12.32 3.28 -9.16
C LEU A 358 13.77 3.27 -8.66
N LYS A 359 14.58 2.32 -9.09
CA LYS A 359 16.01 2.28 -8.80
C LYS A 359 16.74 3.55 -9.27
N VAL A 360 16.31 4.12 -10.39
CA VAL A 360 16.89 5.37 -10.95
C VAL A 360 16.18 6.60 -10.35
N ASN A 361 14.86 6.56 -10.25
CA ASN A 361 14.03 7.74 -10.04
C ASN A 361 13.38 7.80 -8.64
N GLY A 362 13.61 6.82 -7.77
CA GLY A 362 12.96 6.71 -6.46
C GLY A 362 13.19 7.91 -5.54
N GLU A 363 14.26 8.68 -5.75
CA GLU A 363 14.52 9.94 -5.04
C GLU A 363 13.36 10.94 -5.19
N ALA A 364 12.71 10.96 -6.36
CA ALA A 364 11.58 11.83 -6.66
C ALA A 364 10.22 11.27 -6.15
N ILE A 365 10.21 10.07 -5.58
CA ILE A 365 9.02 9.39 -5.09
C ILE A 365 9.05 9.28 -3.56
N TYR A 366 10.05 8.57 -3.02
CA TYR A 366 10.11 8.30 -1.58
C TYR A 366 10.47 9.54 -0.76
N GLY A 367 9.79 9.71 0.37
CA GLY A 367 10.03 10.83 1.27
C GLY A 367 9.62 12.19 0.71
N THR A 368 8.91 12.23 -0.41
CA THR A 368 8.42 13.48 -1.00
C THR A 368 7.06 13.90 -0.44
N ARG A 369 6.73 15.16 -0.66
CA ARG A 369 5.42 15.75 -0.35
C ARG A 369 4.85 16.42 -1.60
N MET A 370 3.60 16.84 -1.52
CA MET A 370 2.98 17.66 -2.56
C MET A 370 3.79 18.95 -2.75
N ALA A 371 4.00 19.33 -4.00
CA ALA A 371 4.46 20.67 -4.36
C ALA A 371 3.28 21.67 -4.31
N GLY A 372 3.52 22.95 -4.54
CA GLY A 372 2.46 23.96 -4.59
C GLY A 372 1.34 23.63 -5.60
N ARG A 373 1.67 22.83 -6.62
CA ARG A 373 0.73 22.18 -7.54
C ARG A 373 1.25 20.79 -7.91
N SER A 374 0.34 19.87 -8.26
CA SER A 374 0.68 18.48 -8.56
C SER A 374 1.27 18.26 -9.96
N CYS A 375 0.93 19.10 -10.93
CA CYS A 375 1.39 18.91 -12.32
C CYS A 375 1.46 20.23 -13.09
N GLN A 376 2.10 20.17 -14.26
CA GLN A 376 2.04 21.22 -15.27
C GLN A 376 1.24 20.75 -16.46
N TRP A 377 0.21 21.51 -16.83
CA TRP A 377 -0.57 21.29 -18.04
C TRP A 377 0.04 21.99 -19.25
N SER A 378 -0.14 21.39 -20.42
CA SER A 378 0.07 22.10 -21.70
C SER A 378 -1.00 23.18 -21.92
N GLU A 379 -0.87 23.95 -22.96
CA GLU A 379 -1.96 24.76 -23.49
C GLU A 379 -3.12 23.86 -23.93
N GLY A 380 -4.35 24.42 -23.99
CA GLY A 380 -5.55 23.72 -24.39
C GLY A 380 -6.59 23.60 -23.29
N LYS A 381 -7.71 22.98 -23.61
CA LYS A 381 -8.82 22.75 -22.70
C LYS A 381 -8.50 21.57 -21.78
N ARG A 382 -8.54 21.78 -20.46
CA ARG A 382 -8.33 20.68 -19.50
C ARG A 382 -9.45 19.64 -19.61
N PRO A 383 -9.12 18.33 -19.64
CA PRO A 383 -10.13 17.29 -19.62
C PRO A 383 -11.00 17.37 -18.36
N GLY A 384 -12.28 17.08 -18.51
CA GLY A 384 -13.18 16.98 -17.37
C GLY A 384 -12.80 15.81 -16.44
N GLN A 385 -13.06 15.98 -15.16
CA GLN A 385 -12.93 14.92 -14.16
C GLN A 385 -14.33 14.46 -13.75
N GLN A 386 -14.48 13.15 -13.54
CA GLN A 386 -15.68 12.60 -12.94
C GLN A 386 -15.47 12.55 -11.42
N PHE A 387 -16.44 13.03 -10.67
CA PHE A 387 -16.41 13.01 -9.23
C PHE A 387 -17.41 11.97 -8.72
N GLY A 388 -16.93 11.00 -7.94
CA GLY A 388 -17.75 10.22 -7.04
C GLY A 388 -18.01 11.02 -5.75
N GLU A 389 -18.59 10.38 -4.73
CA GLU A 389 -18.86 11.03 -3.43
C GLU A 389 -17.59 11.67 -2.84
N PHE A 390 -16.46 10.95 -2.87
CA PHE A 390 -15.17 11.38 -2.34
C PHE A 390 -13.98 11.06 -3.27
N MET A 391 -14.20 10.36 -4.37
CA MET A 391 -13.15 9.92 -5.31
C MET A 391 -13.20 10.69 -6.61
N VAL A 392 -12.04 10.85 -7.24
CA VAL A 392 -11.89 11.40 -8.59
C VAL A 392 -11.61 10.25 -9.55
N LYS A 393 -12.25 10.27 -10.72
CA LYS A 393 -12.03 9.28 -11.80
C LYS A 393 -11.66 9.98 -13.11
N TYR A 394 -10.59 9.54 -13.71
CA TYR A 394 -10.18 9.94 -15.06
C TYR A 394 -9.23 8.89 -15.67
N ASN A 395 -9.15 8.86 -16.98
CA ASN A 395 -8.16 8.04 -17.68
C ASN A 395 -6.84 8.83 -17.76
N LEU A 396 -5.88 8.48 -16.88
CA LEU A 396 -4.61 9.18 -16.81
C LEU A 396 -3.83 9.10 -18.14
N MET A 397 -3.84 7.94 -18.82
CA MET A 397 -3.06 7.74 -20.03
C MET A 397 -3.55 8.61 -21.21
N GLU A 398 -4.80 9.04 -21.17
CA GLU A 398 -5.32 10.03 -22.12
C GLU A 398 -4.87 11.45 -21.79
N GLN A 399 -4.56 11.73 -20.52
CA GLN A 399 -4.26 13.07 -20.00
C GLN A 399 -2.77 13.38 -19.90
N ILE A 400 -1.88 12.47 -20.28
CA ILE A 400 -0.42 12.69 -20.20
C ILE A 400 0.23 12.83 -21.58
N GLY A 401 1.30 13.62 -21.68
CA GLY A 401 2.08 13.80 -22.90
C GLY A 401 2.92 15.07 -22.88
N GLN A 402 3.68 15.32 -23.95
CA GLN A 402 4.47 16.55 -24.10
C GLN A 402 3.77 17.62 -24.92
N LYS A 403 2.81 17.23 -25.76
CA LYS A 403 2.05 18.13 -26.63
C LYS A 403 0.55 17.91 -26.42
N PRO A 404 -0.29 18.95 -26.59
CA PRO A 404 -1.74 18.81 -26.58
C PRO A 404 -2.21 17.71 -27.53
N LYS A 405 -3.31 17.04 -27.19
CA LYS A 405 -4.01 16.08 -28.05
C LYS A 405 -5.19 16.79 -28.69
N GLY A 406 -5.00 17.33 -29.90
CA GLY A 406 -5.96 18.25 -30.51
C GLY A 406 -6.09 19.53 -29.65
N GLU A 407 -7.32 19.86 -29.24
CA GLU A 407 -7.61 21.01 -28.38
C GLU A 407 -7.42 20.67 -26.86
N MET A 408 -7.21 19.39 -26.52
CA MET A 408 -7.15 18.95 -25.13
C MET A 408 -5.74 19.10 -24.55
N ALA A 409 -5.67 19.78 -23.41
CA ALA A 409 -4.45 19.89 -22.62
C ALA A 409 -4.02 18.54 -22.06
N VAL A 410 -2.71 18.37 -21.88
CA VAL A 410 -2.11 17.18 -21.27
C VAL A 410 -1.19 17.59 -20.11
N LYS A 411 -1.03 16.71 -19.14
CA LYS A 411 -0.04 16.82 -18.07
C LYS A 411 1.34 16.57 -18.66
N GLN A 412 2.18 17.62 -18.73
CA GLN A 412 3.55 17.59 -19.29
C GLN A 412 4.58 17.15 -18.26
N ALA A 413 4.33 17.43 -16.98
CA ALA A 413 5.14 17.03 -15.86
C ALA A 413 4.29 16.86 -14.61
N PHE A 414 4.66 15.91 -13.73
CA PHE A 414 4.18 15.80 -12.36
C PHE A 414 5.21 16.43 -11.44
N PHE A 415 4.78 17.02 -10.32
CA PHE A 415 5.65 17.65 -9.36
C PHE A 415 5.60 16.96 -8.01
N THR A 416 6.78 16.67 -7.47
CA THR A 416 6.96 16.25 -6.07
C THR A 416 8.03 17.13 -5.43
N GLN A 417 8.00 17.25 -4.11
CA GLN A 417 8.81 18.22 -3.36
C GLN A 417 9.56 17.55 -2.21
N LYS A 418 10.82 17.90 -2.03
CA LYS A 418 11.60 17.76 -0.79
C LYS A 418 12.03 19.14 -0.30
N PRO A 419 12.49 19.28 0.94
CA PRO A 419 12.90 20.60 1.48
C PRO A 419 13.95 21.31 0.63
N ASP A 420 14.81 20.57 -0.06
CA ASP A 420 15.95 21.06 -0.83
C ASP A 420 15.76 21.02 -2.35
N ALA A 421 14.65 20.44 -2.87
CA ALA A 421 14.47 20.30 -4.31
C ALA A 421 13.02 20.10 -4.74
N LEU A 422 12.70 20.64 -5.92
CA LEU A 422 11.53 20.29 -6.71
C LEU A 422 11.93 19.19 -7.72
N TYR A 423 11.10 18.17 -7.86
CA TYR A 423 11.24 17.15 -8.89
C TYR A 423 10.16 17.34 -9.96
N ALA A 424 10.57 17.45 -11.21
CA ALA A 424 9.69 17.46 -12.37
C ALA A 424 9.80 16.11 -13.09
N ILE A 425 8.73 15.30 -13.01
CA ILE A 425 8.63 13.96 -13.60
C ILE A 425 7.88 14.07 -14.93
N THR A 426 8.58 13.90 -16.06
CA THR A 426 7.98 14.01 -17.39
C THR A 426 7.51 12.65 -17.90
N PRO A 427 6.27 12.51 -18.41
CA PRO A 427 5.72 11.23 -18.88
C PRO A 427 6.28 10.76 -20.23
N GLY A 428 7.41 11.29 -20.63
CA GLY A 428 8.17 11.01 -21.84
C GLY A 428 9.29 12.01 -21.99
N TRP A 429 10.17 11.82 -22.98
CA TRP A 429 11.27 12.74 -23.26
C TRP A 429 10.73 14.13 -23.65
N PRO A 430 11.14 15.22 -22.98
CA PRO A 430 10.59 16.55 -23.21
C PRO A 430 11.13 17.27 -24.46
N GLY A 431 12.04 16.65 -25.19
CA GLY A 431 12.74 17.25 -26.35
C GLY A 431 14.07 17.84 -25.95
N ARG A 432 14.52 18.90 -26.64
CA ARG A 432 15.81 19.56 -26.36
C ARG A 432 15.79 20.45 -25.11
N GLU A 433 14.61 20.83 -24.67
CA GLU A 433 14.39 21.70 -23.52
C GLU A 433 13.19 21.25 -22.73
N LEU A 434 13.32 21.30 -21.41
CA LEU A 434 12.22 21.21 -20.47
C LEU A 434 11.85 22.60 -20.01
N VAL A 435 10.64 23.03 -20.28
CA VAL A 435 10.13 24.34 -19.86
C VAL A 435 9.20 24.17 -18.67
N LEU A 436 9.59 24.69 -17.51
CA LEU A 436 8.81 24.70 -16.28
C LEU A 436 8.29 26.11 -16.03
N ARG A 437 6.98 26.28 -16.07
CA ARG A 437 6.29 27.56 -15.84
C ARG A 437 5.91 27.70 -14.35
N ASP A 438 5.75 28.92 -13.89
CA ASP A 438 5.33 29.25 -12.52
C ASP A 438 6.11 28.47 -11.46
N VAL A 439 7.43 28.53 -11.56
CA VAL A 439 8.35 27.98 -10.57
C VAL A 439 9.15 29.10 -9.91
N LYS A 440 9.41 28.95 -8.61
CA LYS A 440 10.30 29.80 -7.85
C LYS A 440 11.62 29.07 -7.65
N VAL A 441 12.72 29.66 -8.04
CA VAL A 441 14.05 29.07 -7.95
C VAL A 441 15.06 30.08 -7.43
N PRO A 442 16.14 29.64 -6.74
CA PRO A 442 17.20 30.53 -6.29
C PRO A 442 18.01 31.07 -7.48
N ALA A 443 18.70 32.18 -7.28
CA ALA A 443 19.68 32.70 -8.23
C ALA A 443 20.78 31.64 -8.47
N GLY A 444 21.15 31.43 -9.76
CA GLY A 444 22.11 30.39 -10.12
C GLY A 444 21.62 28.96 -9.88
N VAL A 445 20.29 28.75 -10.04
CA VAL A 445 19.63 27.43 -9.86
C VAL A 445 20.38 26.32 -10.61
N LYS A 446 20.57 25.20 -9.93
CA LYS A 446 21.14 23.96 -10.47
C LYS A 446 20.06 22.97 -10.78
N ALA A 447 20.11 22.39 -11.97
CA ALA A 447 19.25 21.28 -12.36
C ALA A 447 20.10 20.07 -12.76
N THR A 448 19.61 18.88 -12.44
CA THR A 448 20.20 17.60 -12.84
C THR A 448 19.10 16.68 -13.36
N MET A 449 19.46 15.68 -14.15
CA MET A 449 18.55 14.59 -14.53
C MET A 449 18.93 13.34 -13.75
N LEU A 450 17.98 12.69 -13.09
CA LEU A 450 18.26 11.46 -12.35
C LEU A 450 18.76 10.36 -13.29
N GLY A 451 19.83 9.67 -12.86
CA GLY A 451 20.51 8.65 -13.66
C GLY A 451 21.46 9.17 -14.74
N VAL A 452 21.63 10.50 -14.86
CA VAL A 452 22.60 11.12 -15.78
C VAL A 452 23.55 12.01 -14.99
N PRO A 453 24.87 11.83 -15.10
CA PRO A 453 25.84 12.66 -14.38
C PRO A 453 25.91 14.10 -14.93
N GLY A 454 26.20 15.05 -14.05
CA GLY A 454 26.46 16.45 -14.38
C GLY A 454 25.26 17.38 -14.24
N GLU A 455 25.58 18.70 -14.18
CA GLU A 455 24.58 19.76 -14.09
C GLU A 455 24.10 20.16 -15.50
N LEU A 456 22.82 20.47 -15.60
CA LEU A 456 22.16 20.91 -16.83
C LEU A 456 22.16 22.42 -16.92
N LYS A 457 22.26 22.96 -18.14
CA LYS A 457 22.13 24.38 -18.37
C LYS A 457 20.73 24.87 -18.09
N CYS A 458 20.60 25.94 -17.31
CA CYS A 458 19.35 26.56 -16.94
C CYS A 458 19.28 28.01 -17.40
N LYS A 459 18.10 28.44 -17.85
CA LYS A 459 17.78 29.84 -18.13
C LYS A 459 16.46 30.17 -17.40
N LEU A 460 16.50 31.20 -16.57
CA LEU A 460 15.32 31.71 -15.88
C LEU A 460 14.85 32.99 -16.56
N ASP A 461 13.56 33.06 -16.88
CA ASP A 461 12.88 34.26 -17.38
C ASP A 461 11.59 34.47 -16.56
N GLY A 462 11.59 35.45 -15.69
CA GLY A 462 10.54 35.64 -14.69
C GLY A 462 10.33 34.39 -13.80
N THR A 463 9.20 33.72 -13.93
CA THR A 463 8.88 32.48 -13.23
C THR A 463 8.97 31.24 -14.15
N THR A 464 9.54 31.40 -15.34
CA THR A 464 9.70 30.30 -16.29
C THR A 464 11.16 29.85 -16.31
N LEU A 465 11.40 28.60 -15.89
CA LEU A 465 12.69 27.94 -15.94
C LEU A 465 12.77 27.04 -17.18
N THR A 466 13.76 27.33 -18.04
CA THR A 466 14.11 26.44 -19.16
C THR A 466 15.36 25.66 -18.80
N VAL A 467 15.26 24.33 -18.85
CA VAL A 467 16.40 23.41 -18.61
C VAL A 467 16.74 22.75 -19.92
N THR A 468 17.99 22.92 -20.39
CA THR A 468 18.51 22.22 -21.58
C THR A 468 18.69 20.75 -21.22
N THR A 469 18.02 19.83 -21.93
CA THR A 469 18.15 18.39 -21.72
C THR A 469 19.52 17.87 -22.15
N PRO A 470 20.02 16.79 -21.53
CA PRO A 470 21.28 16.19 -21.97
C PRO A 470 21.16 15.61 -23.40
N ASP A 471 22.22 15.69 -24.15
CA ASP A 471 22.31 15.05 -25.47
C ASP A 471 22.69 13.57 -25.30
N LEU A 472 21.69 12.70 -25.24
CA LEU A 472 21.86 11.27 -24.98
C LEU A 472 21.64 10.46 -26.26
N ALA A 473 22.57 9.53 -26.51
CA ALA A 473 22.31 8.47 -27.46
C ALA A 473 21.16 7.56 -26.97
N PRO A 474 20.41 6.90 -27.86
CA PRO A 474 19.24 6.10 -27.45
C PRO A 474 19.55 5.00 -26.44
N ASP A 475 20.73 4.40 -26.50
CA ASP A 475 21.22 3.35 -25.60
C ASP A 475 21.79 3.90 -24.28
N ALA A 476 22.00 5.21 -24.17
CA ALA A 476 22.43 5.91 -22.96
C ALA A 476 21.26 6.44 -22.11
N ALA A 477 20.01 6.19 -22.50
CA ALA A 477 18.85 6.58 -21.70
C ALA A 477 18.89 5.88 -20.33
N PRO A 478 18.83 6.61 -19.19
CA PRO A 478 19.04 6.04 -17.86
C PRO A 478 17.89 5.15 -17.41
N CYS A 479 16.71 5.34 -18.00
CA CYS A 479 15.49 4.61 -17.67
C CYS A 479 14.49 4.66 -18.82
N ARG A 480 13.38 3.94 -18.66
CA ARG A 480 12.23 3.92 -19.57
C ARG A 480 11.05 4.68 -18.95
N HIS A 481 10.03 4.96 -19.76
CA HIS A 481 8.71 5.42 -19.38
C HIS A 481 8.58 6.88 -18.95
N ALA A 482 9.36 7.34 -17.98
CA ALA A 482 9.33 8.70 -17.48
C ALA A 482 10.74 9.16 -17.09
N PHE A 483 11.00 10.45 -17.18
CA PHE A 483 12.30 11.04 -16.87
C PHE A 483 12.15 12.09 -15.77
N VAL A 484 13.10 12.17 -14.87
CA VAL A 484 13.03 13.03 -13.70
C VAL A 484 14.13 14.09 -13.73
N PHE A 485 13.73 15.34 -13.57
CA PHE A 485 14.60 16.49 -13.45
C PHE A 485 14.51 17.04 -12.03
N LYS A 486 15.63 17.07 -11.32
CA LYS A 486 15.77 17.64 -9.98
C LYS A 486 16.19 19.09 -10.10
N ILE A 487 15.43 20.00 -9.48
CA ILE A 487 15.68 21.45 -9.47
C ILE A 487 16.04 21.84 -8.03
N ALA A 488 17.31 22.10 -7.77
CA ALA A 488 17.79 22.41 -6.43
C ALA A 488 17.19 23.73 -5.89
N GLY A 489 16.62 23.68 -4.70
CA GLY A 489 15.93 24.82 -4.07
C GLY A 489 14.71 25.32 -4.83
N GLY A 490 14.22 24.54 -5.80
CA GLY A 490 13.03 24.90 -6.59
C GLY A 490 11.73 24.62 -5.85
N GLU A 491 10.70 25.41 -6.15
CA GLU A 491 9.32 25.25 -5.68
C GLU A 491 8.35 25.43 -6.85
N ALA A 492 7.36 24.60 -7.01
CA ALA A 492 6.23 24.85 -7.92
C ALA A 492 5.23 25.78 -7.21
N MET A 493 4.87 26.88 -7.88
CA MET A 493 3.88 27.81 -7.33
C MET A 493 2.48 27.19 -7.39
N ALA A 494 1.63 27.54 -6.44
CA ALA A 494 0.22 27.13 -6.45
C ALA A 494 -0.48 27.65 -7.72
N GLU A 495 -1.45 26.91 -8.21
CA GLU A 495 -2.34 27.41 -9.25
C GLU A 495 -3.16 28.60 -8.74
N LYS A 496 -3.23 29.67 -9.53
CA LYS A 496 -4.02 30.86 -9.21
C LYS A 496 -5.50 30.62 -9.40
#